data_79b91c1ac83a705af3af9a73029ffb0a
#
_entry.id   79b91c1ac83a705af3af9a73029ffb0a
#
_cell.length_a   1.000
_cell.length_b   1.000
_cell.length_c   1.000
_cell.angle_alpha   90.00
_cell.angle_beta   90.00
_cell.angle_gamma   90.00
#
_symmetry.space_group_name_H-M   'P 1'
#
loop_
_entity.id
_entity.type
_entity.pdbx_description
1 polymer ?
#
loop_
_entity_poly.entity_id
_entity_poly.type
_entity_poly.pdbx_seq_one_letter_code
_entity_poly.pdbx_strand_id
1 'polypeptide(L)'
;IICQFEEDIETVASLIQNRSDMTIKSEKNYLKHVKQSGYRSLHLIIYYTVETLNGPRKLQAEIQIRTMAMDFWATIEHSLQYKYKGDMPPHVAERLSKASDAIISLDHEMSSVRNEIMDAQNSSQMQSNLVKDILNNIENLYRVSSEREVSKIQDEFLRVFKTKDLRQLERFHRQLDIIAEGYRAQAVHHSI
;
A
#
# COMPACT_ATOMS: atom_id res chain seq x y z
N ILE A 1 -8.60 16.15 -5.60
CA ILE A 1 -7.75 15.34 -4.71
C ILE A 1 -6.68 14.68 -5.57
N ILE A 2 -5.43 14.83 -5.16
CA ILE A 2 -4.28 14.25 -5.85
C ILE A 2 -3.78 13.07 -5.03
N CYS A 3 -3.75 11.90 -5.65
CA CYS A 3 -3.22 10.66 -5.09
C CYS A 3 -1.77 10.44 -5.55
N GLN A 4 -1.05 9.65 -4.78
CA GLN A 4 0.33 9.32 -5.12
C GLN A 4 0.39 8.21 -6.18
N PHE A 5 -0.52 7.23 -6.05
CA PHE A 5 -0.59 6.04 -6.92
C PHE A 5 -2.02 5.83 -7.42
N GLU A 6 -2.16 5.07 -8.50
CA GLU A 6 -3.46 4.82 -9.13
C GLU A 6 -4.42 4.05 -8.21
N GLU A 7 -3.90 3.07 -7.45
CA GLU A 7 -4.68 2.28 -6.49
C GLU A 7 -5.29 3.12 -5.37
N ASP A 8 -4.66 4.25 -5.02
CA ASP A 8 -5.16 5.16 -4.01
C ASP A 8 -6.46 5.85 -4.45
N ILE A 9 -6.69 6.01 -5.74
CA ILE A 9 -7.88 6.68 -6.29
C ILE A 9 -9.16 5.95 -5.86
N GLU A 10 -9.20 4.62 -6.00
CA GLU A 10 -10.36 3.82 -5.60
C GLU A 10 -10.53 3.80 -4.06
N THR A 11 -9.43 3.77 -3.32
CA THR A 11 -9.45 3.86 -1.86
C THR A 11 -10.05 5.19 -1.40
N VAL A 12 -9.59 6.31 -1.94
CA VAL A 12 -10.10 7.66 -1.63
C VAL A 12 -11.57 7.80 -2.04
N ALA A 13 -11.94 7.29 -3.23
CA ALA A 13 -13.33 7.29 -3.68
C ALA A 13 -14.24 6.53 -2.72
N SER A 14 -13.82 5.36 -2.26
CA SER A 14 -14.55 4.54 -1.29
C SER A 14 -14.71 5.26 0.05
N LEU A 15 -13.67 5.96 0.53
CA LEU A 15 -13.76 6.77 1.74
C LEU A 15 -14.80 7.89 1.61
N ILE A 16 -14.88 8.55 0.44
CA ILE A 16 -15.86 9.62 0.19
C ILE A 16 -17.27 9.03 0.09
N GLN A 17 -17.44 7.91 -0.61
CA GLN A 17 -18.73 7.23 -0.79
C GLN A 17 -19.33 6.76 0.54
N ASN A 18 -18.50 6.38 1.51
CA ASN A 18 -18.92 5.92 2.84
C ASN A 18 -19.17 7.06 3.84
N ARG A 19 -19.03 8.33 3.45
CA ARG A 19 -19.30 9.46 4.35
C ARG A 19 -20.79 9.68 4.53
N SER A 20 -21.21 9.94 5.76
CA SER A 20 -22.60 10.23 6.13
C SER A 20 -23.03 11.67 5.84
N ASP A 21 -22.08 12.60 5.73
CA ASP A 21 -22.34 14.03 5.51
C ASP A 21 -22.44 14.43 4.03
N MET A 22 -22.24 13.47 3.13
CA MET A 22 -22.32 13.65 1.68
C MET A 22 -23.28 12.64 1.04
N THR A 23 -23.85 13.01 -0.09
CA THR A 23 -24.65 12.07 -0.91
C THR A 23 -24.07 12.05 -2.32
N ILE A 24 -23.69 10.87 -2.80
CA ILE A 24 -23.21 10.71 -4.16
C ILE A 24 -24.41 10.85 -5.12
N LYS A 25 -24.31 11.79 -6.06
CA LYS A 25 -25.28 11.98 -7.13
C LYS A 25 -24.96 11.10 -8.34
N SER A 26 -23.70 11.09 -8.75
CA SER A 26 -23.22 10.29 -9.88
C SER A 26 -21.70 10.15 -9.83
N GLU A 27 -21.21 9.12 -10.51
CA GLU A 27 -19.79 8.85 -10.73
C GLU A 27 -19.49 8.85 -12.23
N LYS A 28 -18.33 9.43 -12.61
CA LYS A 28 -17.80 9.36 -13.97
C LYS A 28 -16.37 8.83 -13.87
N ASN A 29 -16.19 7.60 -14.33
CA ASN A 29 -14.89 6.92 -14.24
C ASN A 29 -14.14 7.03 -15.58
N TYR A 30 -13.30 8.04 -15.71
CA TYR A 30 -12.42 8.24 -16.86
C TYR A 30 -11.11 7.47 -16.76
N LEU A 31 -10.90 6.66 -15.72
CA LEU A 31 -9.82 5.68 -15.68
C LEU A 31 -10.19 4.47 -16.54
N LYS A 32 -11.45 4.00 -16.41
CA LYS A 32 -11.99 2.88 -17.19
C LYS A 32 -12.48 3.30 -18.59
N HIS A 33 -13.02 4.52 -18.70
CA HIS A 33 -13.56 5.08 -19.94
C HIS A 33 -12.80 6.35 -20.33
N VAL A 34 -11.55 6.14 -20.78
CA VAL A 34 -10.62 7.21 -21.13
C VAL A 34 -11.23 8.11 -22.20
N LYS A 35 -11.13 9.43 -22.05
CA LYS A 35 -11.56 10.36 -23.09
C LYS A 35 -10.64 10.28 -24.31
N GLN A 36 -11.17 10.62 -25.47
CA GLN A 36 -10.39 10.63 -26.73
C GLN A 36 -9.12 11.51 -26.65
N SER A 37 -9.11 12.55 -25.81
CA SER A 37 -7.94 13.37 -25.56
C SER A 37 -6.82 12.67 -24.77
N GLY A 38 -7.11 11.52 -24.14
CA GLY A 38 -6.25 10.85 -23.17
C GLY A 38 -6.52 11.25 -21.73
N TYR A 39 -7.50 12.12 -21.44
CA TYR A 39 -7.83 12.55 -20.08
C TYR A 39 -8.28 11.39 -19.20
N ARG A 40 -7.71 11.29 -17.99
CA ARG A 40 -8.00 10.27 -16.98
C ARG A 40 -8.23 10.92 -15.62
N SER A 41 -9.29 10.51 -14.94
CA SER A 41 -9.65 10.93 -13.59
C SER A 41 -10.89 10.17 -13.13
N LEU A 42 -11.11 10.04 -11.85
CA LEU A 42 -12.38 9.64 -11.27
C LEU A 42 -13.11 10.89 -10.77
N HIS A 43 -14.35 11.11 -11.23
CA HIS A 43 -15.17 12.24 -10.82
C HIS A 43 -16.36 11.76 -10.00
N LEU A 44 -16.50 12.29 -8.79
CA LEU A 44 -17.67 12.10 -7.95
C LEU A 44 -18.46 13.41 -7.90
N ILE A 45 -19.70 13.37 -8.38
CA ILE A 45 -20.65 14.47 -8.21
C ILE A 45 -21.40 14.22 -6.91
N ILE A 46 -21.27 15.12 -5.96
CA ILE A 46 -21.83 14.98 -4.63
C ILE A 46 -22.84 16.09 -4.33
N TYR A 47 -23.74 15.82 -3.40
CA TYR A 47 -24.46 16.82 -2.66
C TYR A 47 -23.89 16.94 -1.25
N TYR A 48 -23.64 18.17 -0.83
CA TYR A 48 -23.17 18.52 0.50
C TYR A 48 -24.02 19.65 1.07
N THR A 49 -24.39 19.54 2.34
CA THR A 49 -25.17 20.59 3.02
C THR A 49 -24.22 21.53 3.75
N VAL A 50 -24.29 22.81 3.43
CA VAL A 50 -23.54 23.88 4.09
C VAL A 50 -24.49 24.76 4.91
N GLU A 51 -24.08 25.11 6.10
CA GLU A 51 -24.77 26.10 6.92
C GLU A 51 -24.50 27.51 6.38
N THR A 52 -25.57 28.25 6.14
CA THR A 52 -25.50 29.64 5.69
C THR A 52 -26.27 30.56 6.62
N LEU A 53 -26.08 31.89 6.49
CA LEU A 53 -26.84 32.88 7.27
C LEU A 53 -28.36 32.75 7.09
N ASN A 54 -28.82 32.14 6.00
CA ASN A 54 -30.23 31.90 5.70
C ASN A 54 -30.66 30.44 5.95
N GLY A 55 -29.92 29.71 6.78
CA GLY A 55 -30.13 28.29 7.08
C GLY A 55 -29.35 27.33 6.17
N PRO A 56 -29.53 26.01 6.37
CA PRO A 56 -28.80 24.99 5.65
C PRO A 56 -29.15 24.99 4.14
N ARG A 57 -28.12 24.92 3.29
CA ARG A 57 -28.29 24.83 1.83
C ARG A 57 -27.57 23.60 1.29
N LYS A 58 -28.29 22.81 0.50
CA LYS A 58 -27.74 21.66 -0.22
C LYS A 58 -27.08 22.14 -1.52
N LEU A 59 -25.74 21.99 -1.60
CA LEU A 59 -24.94 22.36 -2.76
C LEU A 59 -24.48 21.12 -3.52
N GLN A 60 -24.36 21.26 -4.83
CA GLN A 60 -23.69 20.26 -5.66
C GLN A 60 -22.23 20.64 -5.84
N ALA A 61 -21.34 19.66 -5.63
CA ALA A 61 -19.91 19.80 -5.87
C ALA A 61 -19.38 18.63 -6.69
N GLU A 62 -18.29 18.87 -7.41
CA GLU A 62 -17.57 17.85 -8.14
C GLU A 62 -16.20 17.63 -7.47
N ILE A 63 -15.93 16.38 -7.10
CA ILE A 63 -14.65 15.95 -6.58
C ILE A 63 -13.95 15.18 -7.69
N GLN A 64 -12.80 15.65 -8.13
CA GLN A 64 -11.94 14.99 -9.10
C GLN A 64 -10.79 14.32 -8.36
N ILE A 65 -10.62 13.01 -8.58
CA ILE A 65 -9.59 12.20 -7.94
C ILE A 65 -8.69 11.65 -9.04
N ARG A 66 -7.40 11.89 -8.95
CA ARG A 66 -6.40 11.48 -9.96
C ARG A 66 -5.00 11.42 -9.35
N THR A 67 -4.05 10.81 -10.04
CA THR A 67 -2.65 10.81 -9.63
C THR A 67 -1.98 12.16 -9.92
N MET A 68 -0.78 12.36 -9.35
CA MET A 68 0.07 13.52 -9.67
C MET A 68 0.38 13.61 -11.15
N ALA A 69 0.67 12.49 -11.78
CA ALA A 69 1.01 12.43 -13.21
C ALA A 69 -0.21 12.74 -14.09
N MET A 70 -1.38 12.22 -13.73
CA MET A 70 -2.65 12.57 -14.39
C MET A 70 -2.97 14.06 -14.23
N ASP A 71 -2.73 14.64 -13.05
CA ASP A 71 -2.96 16.07 -12.78
C ASP A 71 -2.02 16.97 -13.60
N PHE A 72 -0.74 16.59 -13.65
CA PHE A 72 0.24 17.28 -14.48
C PHE A 72 -0.21 17.33 -15.95
N TRP A 73 -0.59 16.19 -16.52
CA TRP A 73 -1.05 16.11 -17.90
C TRP A 73 -2.32 16.94 -18.12
N ALA A 74 -3.32 16.79 -17.24
CA ALA A 74 -4.60 17.48 -17.36
C ALA A 74 -4.44 19.01 -17.27
N THR A 75 -3.55 19.50 -16.41
CA THR A 75 -3.26 20.93 -16.25
C THR A 75 -2.61 21.51 -17.50
N ILE A 76 -1.66 20.78 -18.10
CA ILE A 76 -0.98 21.22 -19.32
C ILE A 76 -1.96 21.17 -20.52
N GLU A 77 -2.68 20.06 -20.69
CA GLU A 77 -3.67 19.91 -21.77
C GLU A 77 -4.71 21.04 -21.73
N HIS A 78 -5.29 21.31 -20.55
CA HIS A 78 -6.24 22.40 -20.36
C HIS A 78 -5.62 23.77 -20.68
N SER A 79 -4.39 24.01 -20.25
CA SER A 79 -3.68 25.27 -20.56
C SER A 79 -3.45 25.46 -22.05
N LEU A 80 -3.09 24.38 -22.76
CA LEU A 80 -2.86 24.41 -24.19
C LEU A 80 -4.16 24.62 -24.96
N GLN A 81 -5.25 23.93 -24.58
CA GLN A 81 -6.57 24.11 -25.18
C GLN A 81 -7.09 25.54 -24.97
N TYR A 82 -6.93 26.10 -23.78
CA TYR A 82 -7.38 27.46 -23.48
C TYR A 82 -6.63 28.53 -24.29
N LYS A 83 -5.32 28.33 -24.50
CA LYS A 83 -4.51 29.26 -25.32
C LYS A 83 -4.76 29.14 -26.80
N TYR A 84 -5.13 27.97 -27.26
CA TYR A 84 -5.42 27.69 -28.67
C TYR A 84 -6.90 27.93 -28.98
N LYS A 85 -7.21 29.11 -29.52
CA LYS A 85 -8.61 29.56 -29.78
C LYS A 85 -9.30 28.91 -30.98
N GLY A 86 -8.71 27.86 -31.56
CA GLY A 86 -9.23 27.13 -32.72
C GLY A 86 -9.38 25.62 -32.45
N ASP A 87 -9.85 24.88 -33.45
CA ASP A 87 -9.85 23.42 -33.39
C ASP A 87 -8.42 22.88 -33.36
N MET A 88 -8.10 22.09 -32.38
CA MET A 88 -6.76 21.52 -32.22
C MET A 88 -6.41 20.64 -33.42
N PRO A 89 -5.26 20.85 -34.10
CA PRO A 89 -4.87 20.02 -35.22
C PRO A 89 -4.79 18.54 -34.82
N PRO A 90 -5.31 17.59 -35.64
CA PRO A 90 -5.39 16.17 -35.29
C PRO A 90 -4.05 15.56 -34.88
N HIS A 91 -2.96 15.95 -35.52
CA HIS A 91 -1.62 15.46 -35.17
C HIS A 91 -1.14 15.95 -33.79
N VAL A 92 -1.60 17.10 -33.30
CA VAL A 92 -1.29 17.61 -31.96
C VAL A 92 -2.13 16.87 -30.94
N ALA A 93 -3.43 16.66 -31.19
CA ALA A 93 -4.31 15.86 -30.35
C ALA A 93 -3.79 14.43 -30.16
N GLU A 94 -3.32 13.79 -31.25
CA GLU A 94 -2.69 12.47 -31.19
C GLU A 94 -1.42 12.45 -30.31
N ARG A 95 -0.58 13.48 -30.42
CA ARG A 95 0.63 13.61 -29.60
C ARG A 95 0.28 13.79 -28.12
N LEU A 96 -0.76 14.56 -27.79
CA LEU A 96 -1.24 14.72 -26.42
C LEU A 96 -1.76 13.40 -25.85
N SER A 97 -2.51 12.64 -26.65
CA SER A 97 -2.99 11.31 -26.23
C SER A 97 -1.81 10.36 -25.96
N LYS A 98 -0.81 10.30 -26.85
CA LYS A 98 0.41 9.51 -26.63
C LYS A 98 1.19 9.95 -25.38
N ALA A 99 1.23 11.25 -25.10
CA ALA A 99 1.84 11.76 -23.87
C ALA A 99 1.08 11.30 -22.61
N SER A 100 -0.26 11.23 -22.67
CA SER A 100 -1.07 10.66 -21.59
C SER A 100 -0.72 9.19 -21.34
N ASP A 101 -0.60 8.38 -22.39
CA ASP A 101 -0.26 6.96 -22.26
C ASP A 101 1.14 6.76 -21.65
N ALA A 102 2.11 7.60 -22.02
CA ALA A 102 3.45 7.56 -21.44
C ALA A 102 3.43 7.90 -19.93
N ILE A 103 2.60 8.85 -19.52
CA ILE A 103 2.43 9.24 -18.12
C ILE A 103 1.79 8.10 -17.30
N ILE A 104 0.81 7.40 -17.86
CA ILE A 104 0.19 6.25 -17.20
C ILE A 104 1.19 5.09 -17.06
N SER A 105 2.01 4.86 -18.09
CA SER A 105 3.09 3.86 -17.99
C SER A 105 4.08 4.20 -16.87
N LEU A 106 4.39 5.48 -16.69
CA LEU A 106 5.21 5.95 -15.57
C LEU A 106 4.53 5.70 -14.21
N ASP A 107 3.23 6.02 -14.08
CA ASP A 107 2.47 5.78 -12.85
C ASP A 107 2.49 4.29 -12.47
N HIS A 108 2.25 3.39 -13.44
CA HIS A 108 2.31 1.94 -13.21
C HIS A 108 3.69 1.47 -12.78
N GLU A 109 4.76 1.97 -13.41
CA GLU A 109 6.14 1.62 -13.03
C GLU A 109 6.45 2.08 -11.60
N MET A 110 6.04 3.30 -11.23
CA MET A 110 6.25 3.81 -9.87
C MET A 110 5.45 3.02 -8.82
N SER A 111 4.24 2.56 -9.16
CA SER A 111 3.45 1.66 -8.30
C SER A 111 4.14 0.32 -8.11
N SER A 112 4.72 -0.25 -9.18
CA SER A 112 5.49 -1.50 -9.13
C SER A 112 6.70 -1.36 -8.20
N VAL A 113 7.49 -0.31 -8.37
CA VAL A 113 8.66 -0.01 -7.52
C VAL A 113 8.25 0.14 -6.05
N ARG A 114 7.14 0.85 -5.76
CA ARG A 114 6.62 0.95 -4.39
C ARG A 114 6.30 -0.43 -3.82
N ASN A 115 5.60 -1.27 -4.57
CA ASN A 115 5.19 -2.60 -4.11
C ASN A 115 6.42 -3.47 -3.82
N GLU A 116 7.44 -3.46 -4.68
CA GLU A 116 8.69 -4.17 -4.45
C GLU A 116 9.41 -3.70 -3.18
N ILE A 117 9.44 -2.39 -2.93
CA ILE A 117 10.02 -1.83 -1.70
C ILE A 117 9.23 -2.28 -0.47
N MET A 118 7.89 -2.22 -0.53
CA MET A 118 7.03 -2.64 0.59
C MET A 118 7.19 -4.13 0.90
N ASP A 119 7.29 -4.98 -0.13
CA ASP A 119 7.51 -6.42 0.03
C ASP A 119 8.89 -6.71 0.66
N ALA A 120 9.93 -6.00 0.22
CA ALA A 120 11.27 -6.11 0.81
C ALA A 120 11.29 -5.66 2.28
N GLN A 121 10.59 -4.57 2.62
CA GLN A 121 10.47 -4.09 3.99
C GLN A 121 9.70 -5.08 4.88
N ASN A 122 8.58 -5.61 4.39
CA ASN A 122 7.79 -6.61 5.10
C ASN A 122 8.61 -7.87 5.39
N SER A 123 9.34 -8.37 4.40
CA SER A 123 10.23 -9.53 4.55
C SER A 123 11.32 -9.27 5.60
N SER A 124 11.94 -8.09 5.58
CA SER A 124 12.95 -7.69 6.56
C SER A 124 12.37 -7.59 7.98
N GLN A 125 11.16 -7.03 8.12
CA GLN A 125 10.49 -6.92 9.42
C GLN A 125 10.09 -8.30 9.97
N MET A 126 9.58 -9.19 9.12
CA MET A 126 9.27 -10.58 9.49
C MET A 126 10.54 -11.30 9.98
N GLN A 127 11.65 -11.18 9.26
CA GLN A 127 12.92 -11.76 9.67
C GLN A 127 13.38 -11.23 11.04
N SER A 128 13.30 -9.91 11.25
CA SER A 128 13.67 -9.27 12.51
C SER A 128 12.82 -9.76 13.69
N ASN A 129 11.51 -9.88 13.51
CA ASN A 129 10.59 -10.37 14.52
C ASN A 129 10.91 -11.84 14.87
N LEU A 130 11.09 -12.67 13.85
CA LEU A 130 11.41 -14.08 14.00
C LEU A 130 12.74 -14.29 14.77
N VAL A 131 13.76 -13.48 14.46
CA VAL A 131 15.03 -13.51 15.19
C VAL A 131 14.84 -13.15 16.67
N LYS A 132 14.04 -12.12 16.98
CA LYS A 132 13.71 -11.74 18.36
C LYS A 132 13.02 -12.88 19.11
N ASP A 133 12.05 -13.55 18.48
CA ASP A 133 11.31 -14.65 19.08
C ASP A 133 12.24 -15.84 19.36
N ILE A 134 13.13 -16.18 18.42
CA ILE A 134 14.14 -17.22 18.60
C ILE A 134 15.06 -16.88 19.76
N LEU A 135 15.58 -15.66 19.83
CA LEU A 135 16.48 -15.24 20.91
C LEU A 135 15.78 -15.29 22.28
N ASN A 136 14.54 -14.83 22.36
CA ASN A 136 13.72 -14.93 23.58
C ASN A 136 13.50 -16.38 24.00
N ASN A 137 13.23 -17.28 23.06
CA ASN A 137 13.07 -18.70 23.34
C ASN A 137 14.39 -19.32 23.83
N ILE A 138 15.52 -19.00 23.24
CA ILE A 138 16.85 -19.44 23.69
C ILE A 138 17.14 -18.93 25.11
N GLU A 139 16.84 -17.66 25.38
CA GLU A 139 17.02 -17.09 26.74
C GLU A 139 16.16 -17.80 27.79
N ASN A 140 14.92 -18.11 27.44
CA ASN A 140 14.04 -18.86 28.33
C ASN A 140 14.54 -20.29 28.58
N LEU A 141 15.17 -20.94 27.62
CA LEU A 141 15.75 -22.25 27.76
C LEU A 141 16.95 -22.26 28.73
N TYR A 142 17.71 -21.19 28.91
CA TYR A 142 18.76 -21.09 29.93
C TYR A 142 18.24 -21.32 31.36
N ARG A 143 16.94 -21.08 31.60
CA ARG A 143 16.34 -21.24 32.94
C ARG A 143 15.88 -22.67 33.24
N VAL A 144 15.72 -23.50 32.21
CA VAL A 144 15.07 -24.82 32.33
C VAL A 144 15.86 -25.98 31.71
N SER A 145 16.99 -25.69 31.07
CA SER A 145 17.79 -26.64 30.31
C SER A 145 19.29 -26.52 30.71
N SER A 146 20.10 -27.49 30.30
CA SER A 146 21.54 -27.47 30.57
C SER A 146 22.27 -26.47 29.65
N GLU A 147 23.34 -25.84 30.17
CA GLU A 147 24.18 -24.91 29.41
C GLU A 147 24.72 -25.52 28.11
N ARG A 148 25.03 -26.83 28.13
CA ARG A 148 25.53 -27.57 26.96
C ARG A 148 24.48 -27.70 25.85
N GLU A 149 23.20 -27.85 26.19
CA GLU A 149 22.11 -27.96 25.23
C GLU A 149 21.80 -26.61 24.62
N VAL A 150 21.76 -25.56 25.42
CA VAL A 150 21.54 -24.18 24.94
C VAL A 150 22.66 -23.74 24.00
N SER A 151 23.94 -24.08 24.32
CA SER A 151 25.08 -23.78 23.45
C SER A 151 24.92 -24.44 22.06
N LYS A 152 24.46 -25.69 21.99
CA LYS A 152 24.20 -26.36 20.69
C LYS A 152 23.10 -25.67 19.90
N ILE A 153 22.02 -25.26 20.55
CA ILE A 153 20.91 -24.53 19.92
C ILE A 153 21.39 -23.18 19.38
N GLN A 154 22.23 -22.48 20.14
CA GLN A 154 22.84 -21.21 19.69
C GLN A 154 23.75 -21.40 18.47
N ASP A 155 24.58 -22.44 18.45
CA ASP A 155 25.45 -22.74 17.32
C ASP A 155 24.61 -23.08 16.04
N GLU A 156 23.51 -23.78 16.22
CA GLU A 156 22.61 -24.09 15.11
C GLU A 156 21.88 -22.83 14.63
N PHE A 157 21.37 -22.01 15.54
CA PHE A 157 20.80 -20.71 15.19
C PHE A 157 21.76 -19.85 14.38
N LEU A 158 23.02 -19.71 14.82
CA LEU A 158 24.03 -18.94 14.11
C LEU A 158 24.32 -19.49 12.70
N ARG A 159 24.29 -20.80 12.53
CA ARG A 159 24.42 -21.41 11.20
C ARG A 159 23.25 -21.06 10.30
N VAL A 160 22.02 -21.22 10.79
CA VAL A 160 20.81 -20.90 10.04
C VAL A 160 20.73 -19.41 9.73
N PHE A 161 21.03 -18.55 10.67
CA PHE A 161 21.03 -17.09 10.51
C PHE A 161 21.98 -16.62 9.42
N LYS A 162 23.18 -17.24 9.29
CA LYS A 162 24.16 -16.91 8.26
C LYS A 162 23.68 -17.24 6.85
N THR A 163 22.72 -18.15 6.67
CA THR A 163 22.18 -18.48 5.34
C THR A 163 21.30 -17.38 4.76
N LYS A 164 20.79 -16.47 5.60
CA LYS A 164 19.81 -15.43 5.24
C LYS A 164 18.52 -15.97 4.60
N ASP A 165 18.23 -17.25 4.80
CA ASP A 165 17.04 -17.93 4.27
C ASP A 165 15.92 -17.89 5.31
N LEU A 166 14.88 -17.11 5.06
CA LEU A 166 13.75 -16.94 5.95
C LEU A 166 13.04 -18.29 6.24
N ARG A 167 12.93 -19.16 5.23
CA ARG A 167 12.27 -20.47 5.40
C ARG A 167 13.04 -21.40 6.35
N GLN A 168 14.37 -21.34 6.31
CA GLN A 168 15.20 -22.10 7.24
C GLN A 168 15.05 -21.54 8.66
N LEU A 169 15.00 -20.22 8.80
CA LEU A 169 14.80 -19.56 10.07
C LEU A 169 13.43 -19.89 10.69
N GLU A 170 12.36 -19.90 9.90
CA GLU A 170 11.01 -20.30 10.33
C GLU A 170 10.95 -21.77 10.75
N ARG A 171 11.65 -22.64 10.03
CA ARG A 171 11.74 -24.07 10.39
C ARG A 171 12.46 -24.26 11.72
N PHE A 172 13.57 -23.56 11.90
CA PHE A 172 14.33 -23.57 13.14
C PHE A 172 13.48 -23.06 14.31
N HIS A 173 12.77 -21.96 14.14
CA HIS A 173 11.88 -21.42 15.18
C HIS A 173 10.82 -22.43 15.61
N ARG A 174 10.12 -23.07 14.66
CA ARG A 174 9.15 -24.13 14.99
C ARG A 174 9.74 -25.30 15.74
N GLN A 175 10.96 -25.72 15.39
CA GLN A 175 11.66 -26.79 16.13
C GLN A 175 12.03 -26.34 17.55
N LEU A 176 12.46 -25.11 17.71
CA LEU A 176 12.79 -24.51 19.00
C LEU A 176 11.58 -24.39 19.91
N ASP A 177 10.41 -24.03 19.36
CA ASP A 177 9.15 -23.97 20.11
C ASP A 177 8.78 -25.35 20.69
N ILE A 178 8.88 -26.40 19.89
CA ILE A 178 8.61 -27.79 20.33
C ILE A 178 9.57 -28.18 21.48
N ILE A 179 10.85 -27.84 21.34
CA ILE A 179 11.85 -28.13 22.39
C ILE A 179 11.51 -27.34 23.66
N ALA A 180 11.20 -26.06 23.55
CA ALA A 180 10.85 -25.22 24.68
C ALA A 180 9.58 -25.67 25.40
N GLU A 181 8.57 -26.12 24.67
CA GLU A 181 7.36 -26.71 25.25
C GLU A 181 7.65 -28.02 26.00
N GLY A 182 8.52 -28.87 25.46
CA GLY A 182 8.94 -30.11 26.12
C GLY A 182 9.61 -29.85 27.48
N TYR A 183 10.51 -28.87 27.56
CA TYR A 183 11.16 -28.48 28.83
C TYR A 183 10.18 -27.87 29.83
N ARG A 184 9.23 -27.05 29.38
CA ARG A 184 8.17 -26.48 30.24
C ARG A 184 7.28 -27.57 30.86
N ALA A 185 6.90 -28.57 30.06
CA ALA A 185 6.09 -29.70 30.55
C ALA A 185 6.83 -30.54 31.59
N GLN A 186 8.14 -30.77 31.41
CA GLN A 186 8.98 -31.50 32.40
C GLN A 186 9.18 -30.70 33.71
N ALA A 187 9.36 -29.37 33.63
CA ALA A 187 9.52 -28.53 34.80
C ALA A 187 8.28 -28.52 35.71
N VAL A 188 7.08 -28.58 35.13
CA VAL A 188 5.81 -28.66 35.87
C VAL A 188 5.68 -30.01 36.60
N HIS A 189 6.13 -31.12 36.00
CA HIS A 189 6.09 -32.43 36.66
C HIS A 189 7.09 -32.62 37.80
N HIS A 190 8.15 -31.82 37.91
CA HIS A 190 9.14 -31.87 39.01
C HIS A 190 8.76 -30.94 40.19
N SER A 191 7.67 -30.17 40.07
CA SER A 191 7.21 -29.22 41.11
C SER A 191 6.01 -29.73 41.91
N ILE A 192 5.60 -30.98 41.69
CA ILE A 192 4.58 -31.73 42.45
C ILE A 192 5.25 -32.85 43.19
#